data_a73c80b3d09f90184ca09ff23b3435a6
#
_entry.id   a73c80b3d09f90184ca09ff23b3435a6
#
_cell.length_a   1.000
_cell.length_b   1.000
_cell.length_c   1.000
_cell.angle_alpha   90.00
_cell.angle_beta   90.00
_cell.angle_gamma   90.00
#
_symmetry.space_group_name_H-M   'P 1'
#
loop_
_entity.id
_entity.type
_entity.pdbx_description
1 polymer ?
#
loop_
_entity_poly.entity_id
_entity_poly.type
_entity_poly.pdbx_seq_one_letter_code
_entity_poly.pdbx_strand_id
1 'polypeptide(L)'
;MTPALPNTLTLKAGAHTPGGDDMCVMEAVAYVAGEEWTDSPVCACPVIAAFLRSWNDGITDDATRTRLLTQFIPRLVGSKSTDRVENTRAWLAVDWSVRVSTPAWLDLAGPTDHADALRSLPEVTAETVTAARPAIDAARAAAGAAARDAAREAAWDAARTAAWDAAWAAARAAAGDAAWAAARDAAWDAAWDAAWAAAWVAARDAAWDAAWAAAWDAAWVAARAAAWAAARDAAWDAVAPTVTTLQASAVDLINRMLAVQA
;
A
#
# COMPACT_ATOMS: atom_id res chain seq x y z
N MET A 1 -23.46 -11.48 32.21
CA MET A 1 -23.66 -10.10 31.71
C MET A 1 -22.67 -9.94 30.57
N THR A 2 -23.16 -9.67 29.38
CA THR A 2 -22.32 -9.42 28.22
C THR A 2 -21.58 -8.09 28.46
N PRO A 3 -20.24 -8.02 28.36
CA PRO A 3 -19.52 -6.78 28.55
C PRO A 3 -19.90 -5.79 27.46
N ALA A 4 -20.14 -4.53 27.86
CA ALA A 4 -20.38 -3.46 26.87
C ALA A 4 -19.03 -3.02 26.28
N LEU A 5 -19.04 -2.67 25.00
CA LEU A 5 -17.86 -2.08 24.37
C LEU A 5 -17.46 -0.79 25.09
N PRO A 6 -16.16 -0.54 25.28
CA PRO A 6 -15.70 0.75 25.80
C PRO A 6 -16.19 1.90 24.93
N ASN A 7 -16.66 3.00 25.54
CA ASN A 7 -17.08 4.20 24.80
C ASN A 7 -15.94 4.86 24.00
N THR A 8 -14.70 4.50 24.32
CA THR A 8 -13.47 5.03 23.68
C THR A 8 -12.80 4.00 22.79
N LEU A 9 -13.54 2.95 22.37
CA LEU A 9 -12.97 1.90 21.52
C LEU A 9 -12.36 2.47 20.24
N THR A 10 -11.08 2.17 20.03
CA THR A 10 -10.39 2.39 18.78
C THR A 10 -9.90 1.05 18.25
N LEU A 11 -10.41 0.63 17.09
CA LEU A 11 -9.99 -0.62 16.47
C LEU A 11 -8.60 -0.44 15.84
N LYS A 12 -7.76 -1.46 15.96
CA LYS A 12 -6.39 -1.53 15.46
C LYS A 12 -6.23 -2.64 14.43
N ALA A 13 -5.18 -2.53 13.60
CA ALA A 13 -4.81 -3.60 12.67
C ALA A 13 -4.00 -4.69 13.37
N GLY A 14 -4.15 -5.94 12.91
CA GLY A 14 -3.42 -7.09 13.43
C GLY A 14 -4.06 -7.75 14.64
N ALA A 15 -3.34 -8.71 15.22
CA ALA A 15 -3.75 -9.43 16.42
C ALA A 15 -3.11 -8.82 17.67
N HIS A 16 -3.85 -8.80 18.78
CA HIS A 16 -3.45 -8.13 20.02
C HIS A 16 -3.43 -9.10 21.20
N THR A 17 -2.74 -8.71 22.25
CA THR A 17 -2.66 -9.51 23.50
C THR A 17 -3.85 -9.23 24.42
N PRO A 18 -4.38 -10.26 25.10
CA PRO A 18 -5.46 -10.09 26.08
C PRO A 18 -5.12 -9.06 27.17
N GLY A 19 -6.08 -8.20 27.49
CA GLY A 19 -5.95 -7.20 28.58
C GLY A 19 -5.25 -5.90 28.20
N GLY A 20 -4.89 -5.71 26.92
CA GLY A 20 -4.47 -4.42 26.37
C GLY A 20 -5.67 -3.56 25.95
N ASP A 21 -5.39 -2.28 25.66
CA ASP A 21 -6.39 -1.32 25.18
C ASP A 21 -6.65 -1.46 23.66
N ASP A 22 -5.77 -2.16 22.95
CA ASP A 22 -5.84 -2.36 21.50
C ASP A 22 -6.56 -3.67 21.18
N MET A 23 -7.45 -3.63 20.18
CA MET A 23 -8.14 -4.81 19.65
C MET A 23 -8.53 -4.63 18.18
N CYS A 24 -8.54 -5.71 17.42
CA CYS A 24 -9.15 -5.75 16.09
C CYS A 24 -10.67 -5.95 16.19
N VAL A 25 -11.38 -5.83 15.08
CA VAL A 25 -12.84 -5.99 15.05
C VAL A 25 -13.30 -7.36 15.55
N MET A 26 -12.55 -8.43 15.29
CA MET A 26 -12.94 -9.78 15.68
C MET A 26 -12.63 -10.08 17.14
N GLU A 27 -11.55 -9.52 17.69
CA GLU A 27 -11.27 -9.57 19.15
C GLU A 27 -12.35 -8.80 19.92
N ALA A 28 -12.83 -7.67 19.37
CA ALA A 28 -13.97 -6.95 19.95
C ALA A 28 -15.26 -7.80 19.93
N VAL A 29 -15.48 -8.62 18.89
CA VAL A 29 -16.60 -9.57 18.85
C VAL A 29 -16.45 -10.64 19.92
N ALA A 30 -15.26 -11.25 20.09
CA ALA A 30 -14.99 -12.24 21.14
C ALA A 30 -15.23 -11.63 22.53
N TYR A 31 -14.72 -10.42 22.76
CA TYR A 31 -14.93 -9.68 24.01
C TYR A 31 -16.41 -9.47 24.34
N VAL A 32 -17.19 -8.95 23.38
CA VAL A 32 -18.64 -8.73 23.58
C VAL A 32 -19.39 -10.05 23.75
N ALA A 33 -18.96 -11.12 23.06
CA ALA A 33 -19.58 -12.44 23.20
C ALA A 33 -19.26 -13.10 24.56
N GLY A 34 -18.25 -12.61 25.29
CA GLY A 34 -17.74 -13.24 26.51
C GLY A 34 -16.97 -14.53 26.24
N GLU A 35 -16.38 -14.66 25.06
CA GLU A 35 -15.49 -15.75 24.69
C GLU A 35 -14.04 -15.48 25.13
N GLU A 36 -13.19 -16.49 25.08
CA GLU A 36 -11.75 -16.30 25.21
C GLU A 36 -11.23 -15.34 24.16
N TRP A 37 -10.18 -14.60 24.52
CA TRP A 37 -9.57 -13.63 23.62
C TRP A 37 -9.04 -14.30 22.34
N THR A 38 -9.62 -13.93 21.19
CA THR A 38 -9.27 -14.48 19.89
C THR A 38 -9.77 -13.56 18.77
N ASP A 39 -9.09 -13.57 17.63
CA ASP A 39 -9.57 -12.97 16.38
C ASP A 39 -10.49 -13.90 15.57
N SER A 40 -10.78 -15.08 16.09
CA SER A 40 -11.60 -16.13 15.46
C SER A 40 -12.68 -16.66 16.39
N PRO A 41 -13.59 -15.78 16.92
CA PRO A 41 -14.62 -16.18 17.86
C PRO A 41 -15.56 -17.25 17.27
N VAL A 42 -15.88 -18.25 18.11
CA VAL A 42 -16.69 -19.39 17.65
C VAL A 42 -18.16 -19.04 17.43
N CYS A 43 -18.64 -17.95 18.03
CA CYS A 43 -20.02 -17.45 17.84
C CYS A 43 -20.22 -16.72 16.50
N ALA A 44 -19.13 -16.31 15.81
CA ALA A 44 -19.23 -15.57 14.56
C ALA A 44 -19.19 -16.50 13.34
N CYS A 45 -19.90 -16.11 12.26
CA CYS A 45 -19.80 -16.78 10.98
C CYS A 45 -18.36 -16.74 10.46
N PRO A 46 -17.72 -17.88 10.17
CA PRO A 46 -16.32 -17.93 9.78
C PRO A 46 -16.04 -17.19 8.47
N VAL A 47 -17.01 -17.14 7.53
CA VAL A 47 -16.89 -16.41 6.27
C VAL A 47 -16.82 -14.90 6.51
N ILE A 48 -17.76 -14.37 7.30
CA ILE A 48 -17.78 -12.94 7.60
C ILE A 48 -16.58 -12.56 8.46
N ALA A 49 -16.19 -13.40 9.41
CA ALA A 49 -15.02 -13.19 10.26
C ALA A 49 -13.72 -13.12 9.43
N ALA A 50 -13.53 -14.02 8.48
CA ALA A 50 -12.37 -14.01 7.58
C ALA A 50 -12.32 -12.73 6.72
N PHE A 51 -13.45 -12.32 6.16
CA PHE A 51 -13.56 -11.08 5.40
C PHE A 51 -13.22 -9.86 6.26
N LEU A 52 -13.79 -9.77 7.45
CA LEU A 52 -13.57 -8.64 8.36
C LEU A 52 -12.15 -8.56 8.91
N ARG A 53 -11.48 -9.67 9.19
CA ARG A 53 -10.05 -9.65 9.57
C ARG A 53 -9.20 -9.04 8.45
N SER A 54 -9.36 -9.56 7.23
CA SER A 54 -8.62 -9.05 6.07
C SER A 54 -8.90 -7.57 5.83
N TRP A 55 -10.16 -7.14 5.95
CA TRP A 55 -10.53 -5.75 5.76
C TRP A 55 -10.05 -4.85 6.91
N ASN A 56 -10.13 -5.31 8.17
CA ASN A 56 -9.58 -4.62 9.33
C ASN A 56 -8.10 -4.26 9.13
N ASP A 57 -7.31 -5.24 8.67
CA ASP A 57 -5.87 -5.07 8.49
C ASP A 57 -5.52 -4.23 7.25
N GLY A 58 -6.37 -4.26 6.24
CA GLY A 58 -6.22 -3.47 5.02
C GLY A 58 -6.56 -2.00 5.15
N ILE A 59 -7.26 -1.57 6.22
CA ILE A 59 -7.54 -0.15 6.46
C ILE A 59 -6.33 0.48 7.17
N THR A 60 -5.72 1.49 6.57
CA THR A 60 -4.50 2.12 7.10
C THR A 60 -4.75 3.09 8.25
N ASP A 61 -5.95 3.69 8.31
CA ASP A 61 -6.33 4.69 9.31
C ASP A 61 -7.28 4.11 10.38
N ASP A 62 -6.88 4.22 11.66
CA ASP A 62 -7.64 3.66 12.78
C ASP A 62 -9.02 4.31 12.98
N ALA A 63 -9.15 5.61 12.72
CA ALA A 63 -10.43 6.30 12.83
C ALA A 63 -11.42 5.80 11.76
N THR A 64 -10.97 5.61 10.54
CA THR A 64 -11.75 5.02 9.44
C THR A 64 -12.09 3.56 9.74
N ARG A 65 -11.16 2.76 10.24
CA ARG A 65 -11.38 1.37 10.67
C ARG A 65 -12.48 1.30 11.72
N THR A 66 -12.35 2.09 12.77
CA THR A 66 -13.31 2.14 13.87
C THR A 66 -14.69 2.56 13.38
N ARG A 67 -14.78 3.63 12.60
CA ARG A 67 -16.04 4.14 12.04
C ARG A 67 -16.76 3.12 11.16
N LEU A 68 -16.02 2.40 10.32
CA LEU A 68 -16.59 1.44 9.38
C LEU A 68 -16.98 0.11 10.06
N LEU A 69 -16.17 -0.40 10.98
CA LEU A 69 -16.29 -1.78 11.43
C LEU A 69 -17.03 -1.96 12.75
N THR A 70 -17.04 -0.95 13.65
CA THR A 70 -17.68 -1.05 14.98
C THR A 70 -19.16 -1.41 14.88
N GLN A 71 -19.86 -0.94 13.87
CA GLN A 71 -21.29 -1.20 13.64
C GLN A 71 -21.63 -2.69 13.47
N PHE A 72 -20.66 -3.51 13.09
CA PHE A 72 -20.87 -4.94 12.88
C PHE A 72 -20.66 -5.78 14.15
N ILE A 73 -19.92 -5.30 15.13
CA ILE A 73 -19.53 -6.07 16.33
C ILE A 73 -20.75 -6.72 17.00
N PRO A 74 -21.82 -5.98 17.39
CA PRO A 74 -22.94 -6.59 18.08
C PRO A 74 -23.75 -7.56 17.20
N ARG A 75 -23.69 -7.39 15.88
CA ARG A 75 -24.43 -8.20 14.90
C ARG A 75 -23.71 -9.49 14.51
N LEU A 76 -22.42 -9.56 14.82
CA LEU A 76 -21.59 -10.74 14.56
C LEU A 76 -21.68 -11.77 15.69
N VAL A 77 -22.00 -11.32 16.91
CA VAL A 77 -22.26 -12.23 18.04
C VAL A 77 -23.46 -13.12 17.69
N GLY A 78 -23.24 -14.43 17.66
CA GLY A 78 -24.25 -15.42 17.29
C GLY A 78 -24.55 -15.48 15.78
N SER A 79 -23.71 -14.88 14.93
CA SER A 79 -23.90 -14.94 13.47
C SER A 79 -23.50 -16.26 12.82
N LYS A 80 -22.83 -17.16 13.56
CA LYS A 80 -22.56 -18.54 13.12
C LYS A 80 -23.88 -19.23 12.77
N SER A 81 -23.89 -20.02 11.71
CA SER A 81 -25.13 -20.63 11.23
C SER A 81 -24.87 -22.03 10.64
N THR A 82 -25.79 -22.54 9.87
CA THR A 82 -25.65 -23.82 9.17
C THR A 82 -24.67 -23.68 8.00
N ASP A 83 -24.05 -24.80 7.59
CA ASP A 83 -23.15 -24.85 6.44
C ASP A 83 -23.79 -24.28 5.16
N ARG A 84 -25.10 -24.49 4.97
CA ARG A 84 -25.85 -23.94 3.84
C ARG A 84 -25.85 -22.41 3.84
N VAL A 85 -26.11 -21.80 4.99
CA VAL A 85 -26.10 -20.33 5.14
C VAL A 85 -24.69 -19.78 4.96
N GLU A 86 -23.70 -20.41 5.58
CA GLU A 86 -22.32 -19.99 5.49
C GLU A 86 -21.79 -20.12 4.04
N ASN A 87 -22.16 -21.16 3.32
CA ASN A 87 -21.83 -21.32 1.92
C ASN A 87 -22.50 -20.24 1.04
N THR A 88 -23.77 -19.89 1.30
CA THR A 88 -24.44 -18.78 0.61
C THR A 88 -23.72 -17.46 0.83
N ARG A 89 -23.30 -17.19 2.07
CA ARG A 89 -22.50 -16.00 2.42
C ARG A 89 -21.14 -15.99 1.70
N ALA A 90 -20.50 -17.15 1.56
CA ALA A 90 -19.26 -17.27 0.81
C ALA A 90 -19.46 -16.92 -0.68
N TRP A 91 -20.55 -17.37 -1.30
CA TRP A 91 -20.85 -17.01 -2.69
C TRP A 91 -21.13 -15.52 -2.86
N LEU A 92 -21.79 -14.87 -1.92
CA LEU A 92 -21.96 -13.41 -1.94
C LEU A 92 -20.61 -12.68 -1.91
N ALA A 93 -19.64 -13.15 -1.12
CA ALA A 93 -18.30 -12.57 -1.07
C ALA A 93 -17.53 -12.83 -2.38
N VAL A 94 -17.66 -14.02 -2.98
CA VAL A 94 -17.06 -14.35 -4.28
C VAL A 94 -17.64 -13.46 -5.38
N ASP A 95 -18.96 -13.34 -5.43
CA ASP A 95 -19.66 -12.50 -6.41
C ASP A 95 -19.20 -11.04 -6.31
N TRP A 96 -19.15 -10.49 -5.10
CA TRP A 96 -18.66 -9.14 -4.87
C TRP A 96 -17.22 -8.97 -5.31
N SER A 97 -16.36 -9.94 -5.00
CA SER A 97 -14.96 -9.89 -5.42
C SER A 97 -14.81 -9.86 -6.94
N VAL A 98 -15.58 -10.69 -7.66
CA VAL A 98 -15.50 -10.82 -9.11
C VAL A 98 -16.16 -9.64 -9.84
N ARG A 99 -17.35 -9.24 -9.44
CA ARG A 99 -18.16 -8.27 -10.20
C ARG A 99 -18.10 -6.83 -9.68
N VAL A 100 -17.53 -6.61 -8.50
CA VAL A 100 -17.44 -5.27 -7.89
C VAL A 100 -15.99 -4.89 -7.60
N SER A 101 -15.29 -5.65 -6.76
CA SER A 101 -13.96 -5.26 -6.30
C SER A 101 -12.91 -5.35 -7.39
N THR A 102 -12.80 -6.49 -8.08
CA THR A 102 -11.79 -6.68 -9.14
C THR A 102 -11.96 -5.68 -10.28
N PRO A 103 -13.15 -5.43 -10.82
CA PRO A 103 -13.33 -4.41 -11.87
C PRO A 103 -12.89 -3.01 -11.46
N ALA A 104 -13.15 -2.61 -10.22
CA ALA A 104 -12.74 -1.28 -9.75
C ALA A 104 -11.22 -1.11 -9.76
N TRP A 105 -10.47 -2.15 -9.43
CA TRP A 105 -9.00 -2.14 -9.51
C TRP A 105 -8.48 -2.25 -10.94
N LEU A 106 -9.16 -3.00 -11.82
CA LEU A 106 -8.81 -3.08 -13.24
C LEU A 106 -8.97 -1.75 -13.96
N ASP A 107 -10.00 -0.97 -13.63
CA ASP A 107 -10.18 0.38 -14.17
C ASP A 107 -8.98 1.28 -13.85
N LEU A 108 -8.47 1.22 -12.63
CA LEU A 108 -7.27 1.97 -12.23
C LEU A 108 -6.00 1.45 -12.89
N ALA A 109 -5.91 0.15 -13.14
CA ALA A 109 -4.74 -0.49 -13.74
C ALA A 109 -4.72 -0.41 -15.28
N GLY A 110 -5.83 0.02 -15.92
CA GLY A 110 -5.96 0.22 -17.36
C GLY A 110 -6.73 -0.83 -18.15
N PRO A 111 -6.84 -2.12 -17.75
CA PRO A 111 -7.59 -3.15 -18.50
C PRO A 111 -9.13 -3.02 -18.37
N THR A 112 -9.69 -1.89 -18.79
CA THR A 112 -11.12 -1.53 -18.61
C THR A 112 -12.09 -2.48 -19.31
N ASP A 113 -11.73 -3.02 -20.49
CA ASP A 113 -12.56 -4.01 -21.20
C ASP A 113 -12.78 -5.28 -20.36
N HIS A 114 -11.75 -5.70 -19.61
CA HIS A 114 -11.86 -6.84 -18.70
C HIS A 114 -12.67 -6.49 -17.45
N ALA A 115 -12.60 -5.24 -16.97
CA ALA A 115 -13.45 -4.77 -15.89
C ALA A 115 -14.95 -4.82 -16.30
N ASP A 116 -15.26 -4.35 -17.49
CA ASP A 116 -16.63 -4.35 -18.03
C ASP A 116 -17.15 -5.78 -18.29
N ALA A 117 -16.28 -6.67 -18.78
CA ALA A 117 -16.61 -8.08 -18.94
C ALA A 117 -16.98 -8.73 -17.60
N LEU A 118 -16.23 -8.45 -16.52
CA LEU A 118 -16.56 -8.97 -15.18
C LEU A 118 -17.86 -8.39 -14.62
N ARG A 119 -18.12 -7.10 -14.80
CA ARG A 119 -19.38 -6.46 -14.35
C ARG A 119 -20.60 -7.00 -15.05
N SER A 120 -20.49 -7.38 -16.32
CA SER A 120 -21.58 -7.92 -17.13
C SER A 120 -21.91 -9.39 -16.85
N LEU A 121 -21.08 -10.09 -16.06
CA LEU A 121 -21.38 -11.46 -15.67
C LEU A 121 -22.70 -11.54 -14.88
N PRO A 122 -23.48 -12.63 -15.03
CA PRO A 122 -24.55 -12.94 -14.09
C PRO A 122 -23.98 -13.14 -12.69
N GLU A 123 -24.84 -13.11 -11.67
CA GLU A 123 -24.42 -13.40 -10.29
C GLU A 123 -23.57 -14.67 -10.22
N VAL A 124 -22.41 -14.56 -9.55
CA VAL A 124 -21.47 -15.68 -9.44
C VAL A 124 -21.87 -16.56 -8.27
N THR A 125 -22.36 -17.74 -8.59
CA THR A 125 -22.81 -18.78 -7.65
C THR A 125 -22.10 -20.09 -7.93
N ALA A 126 -22.40 -21.12 -7.15
CA ALA A 126 -21.90 -22.47 -7.41
C ALA A 126 -22.29 -22.99 -8.82
N GLU A 127 -23.47 -22.61 -9.30
CA GLU A 127 -24.01 -23.01 -10.59
C GLU A 127 -23.40 -22.22 -11.77
N THR A 128 -23.12 -20.91 -11.56
CA THR A 128 -22.68 -20.01 -12.64
C THR A 128 -21.17 -19.84 -12.74
N VAL A 129 -20.42 -20.18 -11.69
CA VAL A 129 -18.95 -19.95 -11.62
C VAL A 129 -18.18 -20.61 -12.77
N THR A 130 -18.61 -21.79 -13.24
CA THR A 130 -17.96 -22.46 -14.36
C THR A 130 -18.08 -21.66 -15.65
N ALA A 131 -19.22 -21.04 -15.91
CA ALA A 131 -19.43 -20.18 -17.06
C ALA A 131 -18.70 -18.82 -16.93
N ALA A 132 -18.50 -18.32 -15.71
CA ALA A 132 -17.78 -17.09 -15.43
C ALA A 132 -16.25 -17.24 -15.54
N ARG A 133 -15.72 -18.48 -15.40
CA ARG A 133 -14.27 -18.77 -15.33
C ARG A 133 -13.46 -18.17 -16.48
N PRO A 134 -13.85 -18.26 -17.77
CA PRO A 134 -13.06 -17.69 -18.86
C PRO A 134 -12.84 -16.17 -18.72
N ALA A 135 -13.87 -15.41 -18.30
CA ALA A 135 -13.74 -13.98 -18.06
C ALA A 135 -12.86 -13.66 -16.84
N ILE A 136 -12.97 -14.45 -15.78
CA ILE A 136 -12.12 -14.31 -14.57
C ILE A 136 -10.65 -14.59 -14.92
N ASP A 137 -10.37 -15.65 -15.67
CA ASP A 137 -9.01 -16.02 -16.08
C ASP A 137 -8.40 -14.98 -17.03
N ALA A 138 -9.19 -14.43 -17.95
CA ALA A 138 -8.78 -13.34 -18.84
C ALA A 138 -8.45 -12.06 -18.06
N ALA A 139 -9.29 -11.67 -17.12
CA ALA A 139 -9.08 -10.52 -16.25
C ALA A 139 -7.81 -10.68 -15.37
N ARG A 140 -7.59 -11.88 -14.83
CA ARG A 140 -6.38 -12.22 -14.07
C ARG A 140 -5.12 -12.12 -14.92
N ALA A 141 -5.16 -12.60 -16.16
CA ALA A 141 -4.05 -12.50 -17.10
C ALA A 141 -3.75 -11.04 -17.45
N ALA A 142 -4.79 -10.23 -17.71
CA ALA A 142 -4.66 -8.81 -18.00
C ALA A 142 -4.09 -8.01 -16.81
N ALA A 143 -4.58 -8.26 -15.59
CA ALA A 143 -4.02 -7.66 -14.38
C ALA A 143 -2.53 -8.01 -14.20
N GLY A 144 -2.16 -9.28 -14.43
CA GLY A 144 -0.77 -9.71 -14.38
C GLY A 144 0.12 -9.10 -15.48
N ALA A 145 -0.43 -8.83 -16.67
CA ALA A 145 0.28 -8.12 -17.73
C ALA A 145 0.51 -6.65 -17.35
N ALA A 146 -0.54 -5.95 -16.91
CA ALA A 146 -0.45 -4.56 -16.46
C ALA A 146 0.56 -4.37 -15.32
N ALA A 147 0.57 -5.28 -14.33
CA ALA A 147 1.54 -5.26 -13.25
C ALA A 147 2.98 -5.46 -13.73
N ARG A 148 3.21 -6.36 -14.69
CA ARG A 148 4.56 -6.59 -15.28
C ARG A 148 5.03 -5.39 -16.11
N ASP A 149 4.12 -4.73 -16.83
CA ASP A 149 4.46 -3.55 -17.64
C ASP A 149 4.81 -2.36 -16.73
N ALA A 150 4.04 -2.11 -15.67
CA ALA A 150 4.35 -1.10 -14.68
C ALA A 150 5.69 -1.37 -13.95
N ALA A 151 5.96 -2.64 -13.60
CA ALA A 151 7.24 -3.02 -12.98
C ALA A 151 8.43 -2.84 -13.94
N ARG A 152 8.25 -3.13 -15.24
CA ARG A 152 9.28 -2.94 -16.27
C ARG A 152 9.56 -1.46 -16.48
N GLU A 153 8.54 -0.60 -16.53
CA GLU A 153 8.69 0.85 -16.66
C GLU A 153 9.43 1.43 -15.45
N ALA A 154 9.05 1.05 -14.23
CA ALA A 154 9.74 1.47 -13.01
C ALA A 154 11.21 1.02 -12.97
N ALA A 155 11.51 -0.21 -13.40
CA ALA A 155 12.88 -0.72 -13.48
C ALA A 155 13.71 0.02 -14.54
N TRP A 156 13.11 0.38 -15.69
CA TRP A 156 13.74 1.14 -16.75
C TRP A 156 14.08 2.57 -16.30
N ASP A 157 13.15 3.23 -15.60
CA ASP A 157 13.38 4.57 -15.03
C ASP A 157 14.45 4.56 -13.96
N ALA A 158 14.47 3.56 -13.08
CA ALA A 158 15.50 3.39 -12.07
C ALA A 158 16.90 3.17 -12.70
N ALA A 159 16.97 2.31 -13.73
CA ALA A 159 18.23 2.05 -14.45
C ALA A 159 18.73 3.29 -15.18
N ARG A 160 17.85 4.06 -15.81
CA ARG A 160 18.20 5.34 -16.49
C ARG A 160 18.74 6.36 -15.49
N THR A 161 18.09 6.51 -14.34
CA THR A 161 18.53 7.41 -13.25
C THR A 161 19.91 7.00 -12.74
N ALA A 162 20.11 5.71 -12.42
CA ALA A 162 21.39 5.21 -11.95
C ALA A 162 22.52 5.39 -12.97
N ALA A 163 22.26 5.18 -14.26
CA ALA A 163 23.24 5.41 -15.32
C ALA A 163 23.61 6.90 -15.45
N TRP A 164 22.64 7.80 -15.32
CA TRP A 164 22.86 9.24 -15.32
C TRP A 164 23.73 9.67 -14.13
N ASP A 165 23.40 9.20 -12.92
CA ASP A 165 24.14 9.53 -11.70
C ASP A 165 25.60 9.03 -11.77
N ALA A 166 25.81 7.81 -12.30
CA ALA A 166 27.13 7.25 -12.50
C ALA A 166 27.96 8.03 -13.53
N ALA A 167 27.36 8.42 -14.65
CA ALA A 167 28.02 9.22 -15.69
C ALA A 167 28.40 10.62 -15.17
N TRP A 168 27.53 11.24 -14.38
CA TRP A 168 27.79 12.53 -13.76
C TRP A 168 28.91 12.46 -12.70
N ALA A 169 28.92 11.41 -11.87
CA ALA A 169 29.99 11.18 -10.89
C ALA A 169 31.35 10.96 -11.57
N ALA A 170 31.39 10.17 -12.67
CA ALA A 170 32.60 9.94 -13.45
C ALA A 170 33.12 11.21 -14.12
N ALA A 171 32.22 12.03 -14.69
CA ALA A 171 32.59 13.31 -15.31
C ALA A 171 33.16 14.29 -14.28
N ARG A 172 32.59 14.33 -13.08
CA ARG A 172 33.06 15.18 -11.97
C ARG A 172 34.45 14.75 -11.47
N ALA A 173 34.68 13.42 -11.31
CA ALA A 173 35.98 12.88 -10.92
C ALA A 173 37.05 13.21 -11.96
N ALA A 174 36.76 13.00 -13.26
CA ALA A 174 37.68 13.31 -14.34
C ALA A 174 38.02 14.83 -14.43
N ALA A 175 37.04 15.70 -14.20
CA ALA A 175 37.25 17.15 -14.16
C ALA A 175 38.11 17.57 -12.94
N GLY A 176 37.87 16.92 -11.79
CA GLY A 176 38.69 17.11 -10.57
C GLY A 176 40.13 16.71 -10.77
N ASP A 177 40.36 15.53 -11.35
CA ASP A 177 41.72 15.02 -11.64
C ASP A 177 42.47 15.89 -12.66
N ALA A 178 41.80 16.37 -13.69
CA ALA A 178 42.38 17.28 -14.70
C ALA A 178 42.74 18.63 -14.09
N ALA A 179 41.87 19.18 -13.23
CA ALA A 179 42.16 20.44 -12.52
C ALA A 179 43.33 20.29 -11.53
N TRP A 180 43.41 19.13 -10.86
CA TRP A 180 44.54 18.80 -9.94
C TRP A 180 45.87 18.64 -10.67
N ALA A 181 45.86 17.95 -11.84
CA ALA A 181 47.07 17.81 -12.68
C ALA A 181 47.57 19.17 -13.19
N ALA A 182 46.65 20.00 -13.71
CA ALA A 182 46.98 21.34 -14.19
C ALA A 182 47.49 22.26 -13.07
N ALA A 183 46.90 22.19 -11.87
CA ALA A 183 47.34 22.97 -10.73
C ALA A 183 48.73 22.51 -10.24
N ARG A 184 48.98 21.20 -10.26
CA ARG A 184 50.29 20.64 -9.89
C ARG A 184 51.40 21.04 -10.86
N ASP A 185 51.15 20.98 -12.15
CA ASP A 185 52.11 21.34 -13.19
C ASP A 185 52.39 22.85 -13.16
N ALA A 186 51.39 23.69 -12.96
CA ALA A 186 51.53 25.13 -12.80
C ALA A 186 52.27 25.52 -11.50
N ALA A 187 52.07 24.76 -10.42
CA ALA A 187 52.77 24.98 -9.14
C ALA A 187 54.25 24.58 -9.19
N TRP A 188 54.61 23.60 -10.02
CA TRP A 188 55.98 23.15 -10.18
C TRP A 188 56.84 24.17 -10.96
N ASP A 189 56.25 24.86 -11.93
CA ASP A 189 56.93 25.88 -12.76
C ASP A 189 57.06 27.27 -12.08
N ALA A 190 56.23 27.52 -11.01
CA ALA A 190 56.20 28.80 -10.30
C ALA A 190 56.78 28.77 -8.90
N ALA A 191 57.72 27.87 -8.62
CA ALA A 191 57.99 27.27 -7.32
C ALA A 191 58.82 28.12 -6.31
N TRP A 192 58.73 29.38 -6.18
CA TRP A 192 59.29 30.03 -4.97
C TRP A 192 58.54 31.26 -4.46
N ASP A 193 58.05 32.14 -5.32
CA ASP A 193 57.36 33.38 -4.90
C ASP A 193 55.84 33.23 -4.72
N ALA A 194 55.27 32.16 -5.28
CA ALA A 194 53.84 31.91 -5.26
C ALA A 194 53.40 30.90 -4.14
N ALA A 195 54.32 30.28 -3.42
CA ALA A 195 53.98 29.22 -2.45
C ALA A 195 53.04 29.68 -1.33
N TRP A 196 53.10 30.94 -0.93
CA TRP A 196 52.19 31.50 0.07
C TRP A 196 50.80 31.82 -0.51
N ALA A 197 50.73 32.40 -1.71
CA ALA A 197 49.48 32.71 -2.39
C ALA A 197 48.79 31.43 -2.87
N ALA A 198 49.54 30.42 -3.38
CA ALA A 198 49.03 29.15 -3.83
C ALA A 198 48.46 28.30 -2.66
N ALA A 199 49.12 28.29 -1.49
CA ALA A 199 48.62 27.60 -0.29
C ALA A 199 47.29 28.20 0.20
N TRP A 200 47.16 29.53 0.13
CA TRP A 200 45.95 30.23 0.52
C TRP A 200 44.81 29.98 -0.44
N VAL A 201 45.04 30.01 -1.75
CA VAL A 201 44.08 29.71 -2.80
C VAL A 201 43.65 28.25 -2.74
N ALA A 202 44.59 27.30 -2.59
CA ALA A 202 44.29 25.87 -2.49
C ALA A 202 43.45 25.54 -1.24
N ALA A 203 43.77 26.15 -0.09
CA ALA A 203 42.96 25.94 1.13
C ALA A 203 41.56 26.52 1.03
N ARG A 204 41.44 27.68 0.38
CA ARG A 204 40.14 28.33 0.14
C ARG A 204 39.30 27.51 -0.86
N ASP A 205 39.88 27.04 -1.96
CA ASP A 205 39.17 26.28 -3.00
C ASP A 205 38.78 24.89 -2.49
N ALA A 206 39.66 24.22 -1.71
CA ALA A 206 39.29 22.96 -1.06
C ALA A 206 38.20 23.12 -0.01
N ALA A 207 38.17 24.20 0.76
CA ALA A 207 37.08 24.48 1.70
C ALA A 207 35.77 24.85 0.97
N TRP A 208 35.88 25.57 -0.13
CA TRP A 208 34.71 25.90 -0.97
C TRP A 208 34.13 24.67 -1.64
N ASP A 209 34.96 23.82 -2.25
CA ASP A 209 34.51 22.57 -2.90
C ASP A 209 33.91 21.59 -1.92
N ALA A 210 34.49 21.45 -0.71
CA ALA A 210 33.91 20.61 0.33
C ALA A 210 32.56 21.13 0.84
N ALA A 211 32.45 22.45 1.05
CA ALA A 211 31.18 23.07 1.47
C ALA A 211 30.11 22.98 0.37
N TRP A 212 30.50 23.18 -0.88
CA TRP A 212 29.61 23.05 -2.03
C TRP A 212 29.12 21.63 -2.22
N ALA A 213 30.02 20.61 -2.18
CA ALA A 213 29.66 19.21 -2.29
C ALA A 213 28.69 18.79 -1.17
N ALA A 214 28.99 19.15 0.09
CA ALA A 214 28.13 18.83 1.22
C ALA A 214 26.75 19.50 1.11
N ALA A 215 26.68 20.76 0.68
CA ALA A 215 25.41 21.47 0.50
C ALA A 215 24.59 20.87 -0.66
N TRP A 216 25.26 20.48 -1.74
CA TRP A 216 24.61 19.85 -2.90
C TRP A 216 24.04 18.47 -2.54
N ASP A 217 24.83 17.62 -1.88
CA ASP A 217 24.39 16.28 -1.47
C ASP A 217 23.22 16.35 -0.48
N ALA A 218 23.24 17.29 0.48
CA ALA A 218 22.13 17.51 1.39
C ALA A 218 20.88 17.99 0.67
N ALA A 219 21.01 18.93 -0.27
CA ALA A 219 19.88 19.43 -1.07
C ALA A 219 19.30 18.33 -1.99
N TRP A 220 20.15 17.49 -2.57
CA TRP A 220 19.74 16.36 -3.41
C TRP A 220 18.97 15.30 -2.61
N VAL A 221 19.48 14.91 -1.43
CA VAL A 221 18.79 13.95 -0.55
C VAL A 221 17.43 14.48 -0.11
N ALA A 222 17.35 15.76 0.28
CA ALA A 222 16.10 16.40 0.68
C ALA A 222 15.09 16.49 -0.49
N ALA A 223 15.54 16.89 -1.70
CA ALA A 223 14.69 16.98 -2.88
C ALA A 223 14.16 15.59 -3.30
N ARG A 224 14.99 14.56 -3.22
CA ARG A 224 14.60 13.17 -3.52
C ARG A 224 13.57 12.67 -2.50
N ALA A 225 13.77 12.91 -1.21
CA ALA A 225 12.79 12.53 -0.18
C ALA A 225 11.45 13.25 -0.36
N ALA A 226 11.46 14.55 -0.69
CA ALA A 226 10.26 15.32 -0.97
C ALA A 226 9.53 14.82 -2.23
N ALA A 227 10.26 14.50 -3.30
CA ALA A 227 9.68 13.94 -4.53
C ALA A 227 9.03 12.57 -4.29
N TRP A 228 9.67 11.70 -3.50
CA TRP A 228 9.08 10.40 -3.12
C TRP A 228 7.82 10.55 -2.27
N ALA A 229 7.82 11.49 -1.31
CA ALA A 229 6.63 11.76 -0.51
C ALA A 229 5.48 12.29 -1.40
N ALA A 230 5.75 13.26 -2.26
CA ALA A 230 4.76 13.82 -3.18
C ALA A 230 4.20 12.77 -4.16
N ALA A 231 5.06 11.89 -4.71
CA ALA A 231 4.63 10.81 -5.61
C ALA A 231 3.75 9.79 -4.89
N ARG A 232 4.09 9.44 -3.64
CA ARG A 232 3.27 8.56 -2.81
C ARG A 232 1.91 9.19 -2.50
N ASP A 233 1.88 10.46 -2.11
CA ASP A 233 0.65 11.16 -1.78
C ASP A 233 -0.24 11.30 -3.03
N ALA A 234 0.31 11.63 -4.18
CA ALA A 234 -0.41 11.66 -5.46
C ALA A 234 -0.97 10.27 -5.85
N ALA A 235 -0.23 9.19 -5.60
CA ALA A 235 -0.71 7.83 -5.84
C ALA A 235 -1.88 7.49 -4.90
N TRP A 236 -1.82 7.90 -3.62
CA TRP A 236 -2.93 7.73 -2.68
C TRP A 236 -4.16 8.54 -3.09
N ASP A 237 -3.99 9.78 -3.51
CA ASP A 237 -5.09 10.63 -3.98
C ASP A 237 -5.79 10.02 -5.22
N ALA A 238 -5.01 9.41 -6.11
CA ALA A 238 -5.55 8.74 -7.29
C ALA A 238 -6.41 7.52 -6.96
N VAL A 239 -6.07 6.74 -5.91
CA VAL A 239 -6.82 5.53 -5.53
C VAL A 239 -7.92 5.79 -4.49
N ALA A 240 -7.88 6.91 -3.77
CA ALA A 240 -8.79 7.21 -2.67
C ALA A 240 -10.29 7.16 -3.02
N PRO A 241 -10.75 7.67 -4.20
CA PRO A 241 -12.15 7.56 -4.60
C PRO A 241 -12.60 6.10 -4.76
N THR A 242 -11.76 5.26 -5.37
CA THR A 242 -12.04 3.83 -5.56
C THR A 242 -12.08 3.11 -4.21
N VAL A 243 -11.14 3.38 -3.32
CA VAL A 243 -11.11 2.82 -1.96
C VAL A 243 -12.39 3.19 -1.21
N THR A 244 -12.83 4.45 -1.28
CA THR A 244 -14.06 4.93 -0.62
C THR A 244 -15.29 4.19 -1.15
N THR A 245 -15.40 4.04 -2.47
CA THR A 245 -16.50 3.31 -3.12
C THR A 245 -16.50 1.84 -2.72
N LEU A 246 -15.33 1.20 -2.71
CA LEU A 246 -15.21 -0.20 -2.31
C LEU A 246 -15.50 -0.41 -0.83
N GLN A 247 -15.11 0.51 0.04
CA GLN A 247 -15.48 0.47 1.47
C GLN A 247 -16.99 0.53 1.67
N ALA A 248 -17.69 1.42 0.97
CA ALA A 248 -19.15 1.49 1.03
C ALA A 248 -19.79 0.18 0.53
N SER A 249 -19.34 -0.36 -0.60
CA SER A 249 -19.85 -1.62 -1.15
C SER A 249 -19.53 -2.83 -0.26
N ALA A 250 -18.42 -2.83 0.47
CA ALA A 250 -18.08 -3.87 1.45
C ALA A 250 -19.02 -3.82 2.68
N VAL A 251 -19.44 -2.63 3.12
CA VAL A 251 -20.46 -2.47 4.16
C VAL A 251 -21.78 -3.11 3.68
N ASP A 252 -22.19 -2.86 2.44
CA ASP A 252 -23.39 -3.46 1.86
C ASP A 252 -23.28 -4.98 1.74
N LEU A 253 -22.11 -5.49 1.34
CA LEU A 253 -21.85 -6.92 1.28
C LEU A 253 -22.05 -7.58 2.65
N ILE A 254 -21.46 -7.04 3.72
CA ILE A 254 -21.62 -7.60 5.06
C ILE A 254 -23.07 -7.54 5.52
N ASN A 255 -23.79 -6.46 5.22
CA ASN A 255 -25.21 -6.35 5.52
C ASN A 255 -26.04 -7.45 4.80
N ARG A 256 -25.75 -7.70 3.52
CA ARG A 256 -26.37 -8.80 2.75
C ARG A 256 -26.01 -10.17 3.34
N MET A 257 -24.75 -10.41 3.69
CA MET A 257 -24.36 -11.69 4.31
C MET A 257 -25.05 -11.92 5.65
N LEU A 258 -25.18 -10.89 6.49
CA LEU A 258 -25.90 -10.98 7.76
C LEU A 258 -27.41 -11.14 7.60
N ALA A 259 -27.99 -10.73 6.48
CA ALA A 259 -29.41 -10.91 6.17
C ALA A 259 -29.76 -12.34 5.70
N VAL A 260 -28.76 -13.16 5.30
CA VAL A 260 -29.00 -14.57 4.94
C VAL A 260 -29.36 -15.36 6.19
N GLN A 261 -30.56 -15.91 6.21
CA GLN A 261 -31.12 -16.72 7.32
C GLN A 261 -31.25 -18.19 6.92
N ALA A 262 -31.40 -19.07 7.94
CA ALA A 262 -31.54 -20.50 7.75
C ALA A 262 -32.82 -20.91 7.02
#